data_686edb45c6bc8ea43faed0d348db1701
#
_entry.id   686edb45c6bc8ea43faed0d348db1701
#
_cell.length_a   1.000
_cell.length_b   1.000
_cell.length_c   1.000
_cell.angle_alpha   90.00
_cell.angle_beta   90.00
_cell.angle_gamma   90.00
#
_symmetry.space_group_name_H-M   'P 1'
#
loop_
_entity.id
_entity.type
_entity.pdbx_description
1 polymer ?
#
loop_
_entity_poly.entity_id
_entity_poly.type
_entity_poly.pdbx_seq_one_letter_code
_entity_poly.pdbx_strand_id
1 'polypeptide(L)'
;MILLANGFEEAFVGIAEQFDRRFAVYDYNKCIMILMQRDDMPLEEAEEWMGFNVVGAYIGEATPAFVRMMPLSVAYAKENNVPTGGSE
;
A
#
# COMPACT_ATOMS: atom_id res chain seq x y z
N MET A 1 13.38 -4.37 15.15
CA MET A 1 13.21 -2.95 14.82
C MET A 1 12.24 -2.79 13.69
N ILE A 2 11.37 -1.79 13.79
CA ILE A 2 10.37 -1.51 12.77
C ILE A 2 10.85 -0.32 11.93
N LEU A 3 10.86 -0.48 10.62
CA LEU A 3 11.22 0.61 9.72
C LEU A 3 9.97 1.37 9.31
N LEU A 4 10.11 2.68 9.25
CA LEU A 4 8.97 3.55 8.94
C LEU A 4 9.18 4.24 7.60
N ALA A 5 8.08 4.57 6.93
CA ALA A 5 8.11 5.31 5.68
C ALA A 5 7.93 6.79 6.00
N ASN A 6 9.04 7.51 6.03
CA ASN A 6 9.01 8.92 6.39
C ASN A 6 8.21 9.72 5.36
N GLY A 7 7.38 10.61 5.86
CA GLY A 7 6.56 11.43 4.98
C GLY A 7 5.18 10.87 4.75
N PHE A 8 4.91 9.66 5.24
CA PHE A 8 3.60 9.02 5.04
C PHE A 8 2.94 8.69 6.37
N GLU A 9 3.27 9.45 7.41
CA GLU A 9 2.76 9.16 8.75
C GLU A 9 1.24 9.13 8.81
N GLU A 10 0.59 9.99 8.05
CA GLU A 10 -0.87 10.03 8.08
C GLU A 10 -1.51 8.81 7.47
N ALA A 11 -0.75 8.03 6.70
CA ALA A 11 -1.26 6.83 6.09
C ALA A 11 -0.98 5.57 6.91
N PHE A 12 -0.32 5.71 8.06
CA PHE A 12 0.04 4.57 8.89
C PHE A 12 -1.20 3.87 9.42
N VAL A 13 -1.24 2.54 9.26
CA VAL A 13 -2.37 1.74 9.69
C VAL A 13 -2.06 0.93 10.95
N GLY A 14 -0.87 0.38 11.04
CA GLY A 14 -0.53 -0.44 12.19
C GLY A 14 0.67 -1.33 11.88
N ILE A 15 0.85 -2.33 12.74
CA ILE A 15 1.95 -3.27 12.62
C ILE A 15 1.38 -4.63 12.22
N ALA A 16 1.95 -5.21 11.17
CA ALA A 16 1.57 -6.55 10.74
C ALA A 16 2.56 -7.56 11.28
N GLU A 17 2.08 -8.77 11.52
CA GLU A 17 2.91 -9.87 11.96
C GLU A 17 2.73 -11.05 11.02
N GLN A 18 3.82 -11.64 10.61
CA GLN A 18 3.79 -12.82 9.75
C GLN A 18 5.00 -13.69 10.13
N PHE A 19 4.70 -14.87 10.71
CA PHE A 19 5.75 -15.73 11.25
C PHE A 19 6.53 -14.98 12.32
N ASP A 20 7.83 -14.80 12.13
CA ASP A 20 8.64 -14.07 13.09
C ASP A 20 8.97 -12.65 12.63
N ARG A 21 8.25 -12.16 11.60
CA ARG A 21 8.49 -10.82 11.09
C ARG A 21 7.43 -9.86 11.58
N ARG A 22 7.85 -8.63 11.81
CA ARG A 22 6.94 -7.54 12.15
C ARG A 22 7.33 -6.33 11.32
N PHE A 23 6.34 -5.66 10.75
CA PHE A 23 6.64 -4.52 9.91
C PHE A 23 5.45 -3.55 9.92
N ALA A 24 5.76 -2.29 9.62
CA ALA A 24 4.74 -1.25 9.55
C ALA A 24 3.89 -1.43 8.31
N VAL A 25 2.60 -1.07 8.42
CA VAL A 25 1.67 -1.16 7.31
C VAL A 25 1.05 0.21 7.08
N TYR A 26 1.00 0.62 5.83
CA TYR A 26 0.45 1.90 5.42
C TYR A 26 -0.69 1.69 4.44
N ASP A 27 -1.66 2.62 4.47
CA ASP A 27 -2.77 2.60 3.52
C ASP A 27 -2.27 3.16 2.18
N TYR A 28 -2.24 2.32 1.16
CA TYR A 28 -1.71 2.70 -0.14
C TYR A 28 -2.44 3.91 -0.72
N ASN A 29 -3.78 3.91 -0.66
CA ASN A 29 -4.54 5.00 -1.24
C ASN A 29 -4.29 6.32 -0.52
N LYS A 30 -4.10 6.27 0.79
CA LYS A 30 -3.77 7.49 1.52
C LYS A 30 -2.39 8.00 1.15
N CYS A 31 -1.45 7.09 0.89
CA CYS A 31 -0.13 7.51 0.41
C CYS A 31 -0.25 8.25 -0.92
N ILE A 32 -1.09 7.72 -1.82
CA ILE A 32 -1.32 8.39 -3.10
C ILE A 32 -1.89 9.78 -2.87
N MET A 33 -2.87 9.90 -1.97
CA MET A 33 -3.46 11.21 -1.69
C MET A 33 -2.44 12.19 -1.13
N ILE A 34 -1.55 11.70 -0.28
CA ILE A 34 -0.50 12.55 0.27
C ILE A 34 0.38 13.11 -0.84
N LEU A 35 0.79 12.27 -1.77
CA LEU A 35 1.62 12.72 -2.88
C LEU A 35 0.89 13.73 -3.76
N MET A 36 -0.40 13.50 -4.01
CA MET A 36 -1.16 14.40 -4.83
C MET A 36 -1.32 15.77 -4.16
N GLN A 37 -1.53 15.78 -2.86
CA GLN A 37 -1.79 17.02 -2.15
C GLN A 37 -0.51 17.75 -1.73
N ARG A 38 0.46 17.00 -1.24
CA ARG A 38 1.69 17.61 -0.74
C ARG A 38 2.64 17.97 -1.88
N ASP A 39 2.80 17.05 -2.84
CA ASP A 39 3.78 17.20 -3.90
C ASP A 39 3.15 17.57 -5.24
N ASP A 40 1.85 17.85 -5.22
CA ASP A 40 1.14 18.34 -6.41
C ASP A 40 1.26 17.41 -7.60
N MET A 41 1.24 16.12 -7.35
CA MET A 41 1.33 15.12 -8.42
C MET A 41 -0.06 14.75 -8.91
N PRO A 42 -0.23 14.59 -10.22
CA PRO A 42 -1.44 13.95 -10.72
C PRO A 42 -1.47 12.48 -10.33
N LEU A 43 -2.65 11.88 -10.39
CA LEU A 43 -2.83 10.51 -9.91
C LEU A 43 -1.86 9.54 -10.55
N GLU A 44 -1.73 9.60 -11.87
CA GLU A 44 -0.86 8.66 -12.58
C GLU A 44 0.59 8.78 -12.15
N GLU A 45 1.02 10.02 -11.96
CA GLU A 45 2.40 10.24 -11.52
C GLU A 45 2.60 9.73 -10.10
N ALA A 46 1.61 9.94 -9.23
CA ALA A 46 1.71 9.48 -7.85
C ALA A 46 1.79 7.96 -7.80
N GLU A 47 1.02 7.28 -8.63
CA GLU A 47 1.05 5.82 -8.67
C GLU A 47 2.38 5.30 -9.17
N GLU A 48 2.94 5.92 -10.19
CA GLU A 48 4.26 5.53 -10.68
C GLU A 48 5.32 5.75 -9.61
N TRP A 49 5.25 6.90 -8.96
CA TRP A 49 6.24 7.23 -7.94
C TRP A 49 6.21 6.22 -6.81
N MET A 50 5.01 5.85 -6.35
CA MET A 50 4.88 4.84 -5.30
C MET A 50 5.47 3.50 -5.74
N GLY A 51 5.19 3.11 -6.97
CA GLY A 51 5.67 1.83 -7.46
C GLY A 51 7.19 1.74 -7.51
N PHE A 52 7.83 2.81 -7.98
CA PHE A 52 9.29 2.78 -8.14
C PHE A 52 10.03 3.08 -6.84
N ASN A 53 9.52 4.02 -6.05
CA ASN A 53 10.32 4.55 -4.96
C ASN A 53 9.90 4.02 -3.59
N VAL A 54 8.74 3.44 -3.48
CA VAL A 54 8.23 3.04 -2.17
C VAL A 54 7.87 1.57 -2.16
N VAL A 55 6.84 1.17 -2.93
CA VAL A 55 6.37 -0.21 -2.89
C VAL A 55 7.42 -1.18 -3.38
N GLY A 56 8.19 -0.78 -4.39
CA GLY A 56 9.21 -1.64 -4.95
C GLY A 56 10.53 -1.64 -4.21
N ALA A 57 10.66 -0.82 -3.18
CA ALA A 57 11.94 -0.69 -2.48
C ALA A 57 12.01 -1.69 -1.33
N TYR A 58 12.92 -2.65 -1.45
CA TYR A 58 13.13 -3.65 -0.41
C TYR A 58 14.37 -3.28 0.42
N ILE A 59 14.20 -3.13 1.72
CA ILE A 59 15.29 -2.75 2.61
C ILE A 59 15.43 -3.72 3.78
N GLY A 60 15.01 -4.97 3.58
CA GLY A 60 15.14 -5.99 4.62
C GLY A 60 13.79 -6.55 5.02
N GLU A 61 13.82 -7.46 5.98
CA GLU A 61 12.60 -8.14 6.39
C GLU A 61 11.61 -7.22 7.09
N ALA A 62 12.08 -6.07 7.57
CA ALA A 62 11.20 -5.10 8.23
C ALA A 62 10.73 -4.01 7.28
N THR A 63 10.88 -4.21 5.97
CA THR A 63 10.39 -3.26 4.98
C THR A 63 8.90 -3.02 5.16
N PRO A 64 8.46 -1.77 5.18
CA PRO A 64 7.03 -1.49 5.33
C PRO A 64 6.21 -2.08 4.20
N ALA A 65 4.97 -2.45 4.50
CA ALA A 65 4.03 -2.96 3.53
C ALA A 65 2.95 -1.91 3.27
N PHE A 66 2.31 -2.02 2.11
CA PHE A 66 1.28 -1.06 1.71
C PHE A 66 0.03 -1.83 1.36
N VAL A 67 -1.06 -1.55 2.08
CA VAL A 67 -2.29 -2.29 1.95
C VAL A 67 -3.29 -1.50 1.12
N ARG A 68 -3.96 -2.19 0.21
CA ARG A 68 -5.06 -1.61 -0.56
C ARG A 68 -6.34 -2.12 0.08
N MET A 69 -7.01 -1.23 0.81
CA MET A 69 -8.22 -1.59 1.53
C MET A 69 -9.34 -1.86 0.55
N MET A 70 -9.99 -3.01 0.69
CA MET A 70 -11.10 -3.34 -0.19
C MET A 70 -11.92 -4.46 0.44
N PRO A 71 -13.20 -4.60 0.03
CA PRO A 71 -14.01 -5.71 0.52
C PRO A 71 -13.48 -7.05 0.03
N LEU A 72 -13.79 -8.10 0.77
CA LEU A 72 -13.31 -9.43 0.43
C LEU A 72 -13.73 -9.85 -0.97
N SER A 73 -14.97 -9.55 -1.34
CA SER A 73 -15.44 -9.96 -2.67
C SER A 73 -14.62 -9.33 -3.79
N VAL A 74 -14.23 -8.06 -3.61
CA VAL A 74 -13.41 -7.37 -4.59
C VAL A 74 -12.01 -7.96 -4.63
N ALA A 75 -11.44 -8.20 -3.44
CA ALA A 75 -10.09 -8.76 -3.36
C ALA A 75 -10.04 -10.14 -4.01
N TYR A 76 -11.05 -10.98 -3.72
CA TYR A 76 -11.07 -12.32 -4.29
C TYR A 76 -11.14 -12.27 -5.81
N ALA A 77 -11.99 -11.40 -6.34
CA ALA A 77 -12.14 -11.31 -7.80
C ALA A 77 -10.85 -10.84 -8.45
N LYS A 78 -10.18 -9.85 -7.86
CA LYS A 78 -8.95 -9.33 -8.45
C LYS A 78 -7.82 -10.36 -8.41
N GLU A 79 -7.64 -11.00 -7.27
CA GLU A 79 -6.51 -11.92 -7.11
C GLU A 79 -6.73 -13.23 -7.86
N ASN A 80 -7.98 -13.60 -8.11
CA ASN A 80 -8.29 -14.84 -8.78
C ASN A 80 -8.78 -14.64 -10.21
N ASN A 81 -8.65 -13.39 -10.70
CA ASN A 81 -8.99 -13.06 -12.09
C ASN A 81 -10.44 -13.40 -12.43
N VAL A 82 -11.34 -13.13 -11.48
CA VAL A 82 -12.76 -13.35 -11.66
C VAL A 82 -13.42 -12.01 -11.93
N PRO A 83 -14.32 -11.91 -12.92
CA PRO A 83 -14.97 -10.62 -13.19
C PRO A 83 -15.72 -10.11 -11.97
N THR A 84 -15.51 -8.85 -11.61
CA THR A 84 -16.26 -8.23 -10.53
C THR A 84 -17.61 -7.83 -11.05
N GLY A 85 -18.61 -7.96 -10.20
CA GLY A 85 -19.96 -7.65 -10.62
C GLY A 85 -20.54 -8.68 -11.53
N GLY A 86 -19.85 -9.74 -11.78
CA GLY A 86 -20.40 -10.82 -12.57
C GLY A 86 -21.41 -11.58 -11.76
N SER A 87 -22.08 -12.43 -12.44
CA SER A 87 -23.13 -13.17 -11.79
C SER A 87 -22.56 -14.30 -10.96
N GLU A 88 -21.52 -14.35 -10.76
CA GLU A 88 -21.00 -15.27 -10.06
C GLU A 88 -21.47 -15.66 -9.06
#